data_fab4e95968421f4561c6fe76a0659412
#
_entry.id   fab4e95968421f4561c6fe76a0659412
#
_cell.length_a   1.000
_cell.length_b   1.000
_cell.length_c   1.000
_cell.angle_alpha   90.00
_cell.angle_beta   90.00
_cell.angle_gamma   90.00
#
_symmetry.space_group_name_H-M   'P 1'
#
loop_
_entity.id
_entity.type
_entity.pdbx_description
1 polymer ?
#
loop_
_entity_poly.entity_id
_entity_poly.type
_entity_poly.pdbx_seq_one_letter_code
_entity_poly.pdbx_strand_id
1 'polypeptide(L)'
;KDALIEKNGFLKVYYDETERVEHETYKNLTEDEYYALMDTNDDIEKIEEEEIVDEKVKGQNELIIEKAEETIVDPAQLEIVKSQLPNPILHNCTLKRTIKKGMIKVESITPEEFLIDRTAITIDEADFVAQRVYMTRSEIIQMGFDEEDVMRLPGVQISIFNTEQMVRQRGIDSFPIEVPTDKSTERILLYECYVRYDYDKDGVAELRKILTAGTDGSFILENSPCDTMPFVSVTPVPLPHRFYGRSIAELVEDIQLMKSTVMRQLLDNMYLTNNNR
;
A
#
# COMPACT_ATOMS: atom_id res chain seq x y z
N LYS A 1 21.27 8.34 2.29
CA LYS A 1 22.54 7.67 2.64
C LYS A 1 23.02 6.77 1.51
N ASP A 2 22.13 5.93 0.93
CA ASP A 2 22.47 4.95 -0.10
C ASP A 2 23.08 5.60 -1.34
N ALA A 3 22.51 6.71 -1.81
CA ALA A 3 23.07 7.48 -2.92
C ALA A 3 24.53 7.91 -2.70
N LEU A 4 24.92 8.23 -1.47
CA LEU A 4 26.28 8.64 -1.14
C LEU A 4 27.27 7.48 -1.09
N ILE A 5 26.78 6.29 -0.77
CA ILE A 5 27.60 5.08 -0.60
C ILE A 5 27.59 4.25 -1.90
N GLU A 6 26.42 4.09 -2.52
CA GLU A 6 26.17 3.13 -3.62
C GLU A 6 25.90 3.80 -4.97
N LYS A 7 26.23 5.07 -5.15
CA LYS A 7 26.13 5.86 -6.39
C LYS A 7 24.75 6.49 -6.61
N ASN A 8 23.66 5.71 -6.50
CA ASN A 8 22.29 6.19 -6.70
C ASN A 8 21.42 5.79 -5.50
N GLY A 9 20.46 6.64 -5.17
CA GLY A 9 19.38 6.33 -4.25
C GLY A 9 18.06 6.31 -5.00
N PHE A 10 17.14 5.43 -4.60
CA PHE A 10 15.88 5.23 -5.29
C PHE A 10 14.71 5.49 -4.35
N LEU A 11 13.68 6.12 -4.90
CA LEU A 11 12.41 6.38 -4.23
C LEU A 11 11.29 5.89 -5.13
N LYS A 12 10.25 5.33 -4.52
CA LYS A 12 8.98 5.02 -5.17
C LYS A 12 7.94 6.00 -4.66
N VAL A 13 7.21 6.62 -5.57
CA VAL A 13 6.12 7.55 -5.28
C VAL A 13 4.85 7.00 -5.88
N TYR A 14 3.88 6.67 -5.04
CA TYR A 14 2.62 6.12 -5.51
C TYR A 14 1.45 6.64 -4.67
N TYR A 15 0.28 6.54 -5.25
CA TYR A 15 -0.97 6.87 -4.59
C TYR A 15 -1.53 5.60 -3.95
N ASP A 16 -1.74 5.63 -2.64
CA ASP A 16 -2.29 4.53 -1.88
C ASP A 16 -3.72 4.89 -1.46
N GLU A 17 -4.68 4.09 -1.90
CA GLU A 17 -6.07 4.20 -1.49
C GLU A 17 -6.33 3.22 -0.36
N THR A 18 -6.49 3.75 0.84
CA THR A 18 -6.91 2.95 1.98
C THR A 18 -8.41 3.12 2.21
N GLU A 19 -9.12 2.02 2.25
CA GLU A 19 -10.52 1.98 2.65
C GLU A 19 -10.59 1.87 4.17
N ARG A 20 -11.22 2.87 4.79
CA ARG A 20 -11.48 2.84 6.22
C ARG A 20 -12.97 2.65 6.45
N VAL A 21 -13.29 1.61 7.20
CA VAL A 21 -14.66 1.34 7.62
C VAL A 21 -14.91 2.01 8.95
N GLU A 22 -15.87 2.91 8.99
CA GLU A 22 -16.36 3.52 10.22
C GLU A 22 -17.80 3.05 10.48
N HIS A 23 -18.06 2.65 11.73
CA HIS A 23 -19.39 2.26 12.16
C HIS A 23 -20.02 3.44 12.89
N GLU A 24 -21.14 3.93 12.38
CA GLU A 24 -21.90 5.02 12.94
C GLU A 24 -23.25 4.51 13.44
N THR A 25 -23.58 4.76 14.69
CA THR A 25 -24.86 4.36 15.25
C THR A 25 -25.73 5.59 15.48
N TYR A 26 -26.87 5.61 14.84
CA TYR A 26 -27.87 6.65 14.96
C TYR A 26 -29.05 6.14 15.76
N LYS A 27 -29.59 6.98 16.64
CA LYS A 27 -30.73 6.63 17.50
C LYS A 27 -31.82 7.66 17.39
N ASN A 28 -33.06 7.17 17.45
CA ASN A 28 -34.27 7.99 17.43
C ASN A 28 -34.41 8.87 16.17
N LEU A 29 -34.03 8.37 15.02
CA LEU A 29 -34.27 9.05 13.75
C LEU A 29 -35.72 8.99 13.38
N THR A 30 -36.27 10.14 12.93
CA THR A 30 -37.57 10.16 12.28
C THR A 30 -37.48 9.51 10.90
N GLU A 31 -38.62 9.06 10.37
CA GLU A 31 -38.69 8.40 9.07
C GLU A 31 -38.07 9.27 7.94
N ASP A 32 -38.36 10.58 7.95
CA ASP A 32 -37.83 11.54 6.98
C ASP A 32 -36.30 11.69 7.11
N GLU A 33 -35.77 11.74 8.34
CA GLU A 33 -34.33 11.82 8.59
C GLU A 33 -33.61 10.52 8.18
N TYR A 34 -34.24 9.37 8.42
CA TYR A 34 -33.71 8.08 8.03
C TYR A 34 -33.59 7.96 6.50
N TYR A 35 -34.67 8.28 5.77
CA TYR A 35 -34.61 8.28 4.30
C TYR A 35 -33.64 9.32 3.73
N ALA A 36 -33.59 10.51 4.30
CA ALA A 36 -32.64 11.54 3.89
C ALA A 36 -31.19 11.11 4.09
N LEU A 37 -30.90 10.36 5.16
CA LEU A 37 -29.59 9.85 5.48
C LEU A 37 -29.17 8.71 4.52
N MET A 38 -30.13 7.87 4.11
CA MET A 38 -29.88 6.80 3.16
C MET A 38 -29.75 7.30 1.72
N ASP A 39 -30.50 8.32 1.33
CA ASP A 39 -30.51 8.86 -0.04
C ASP A 39 -29.29 9.76 -0.35
N THR A 40 -28.65 10.30 0.70
CA THR A 40 -27.56 11.29 0.54
C THR A 40 -26.18 10.64 0.31
N ASN A 41 -26.00 9.35 0.58
CA ASN A 41 -24.68 8.71 0.58
C ASN A 41 -24.72 7.32 -0.04
N ASP A 42 -24.15 7.18 -1.24
CA ASP A 42 -24.00 5.90 -1.94
C ASP A 42 -22.99 4.93 -1.27
N ASP A 43 -22.15 5.43 -0.35
CA ASP A 43 -21.08 4.68 0.32
C ASP A 43 -21.50 4.08 1.69
N ILE A 44 -22.80 4.08 1.99
CA ILE A 44 -23.33 3.60 3.28
C ILE A 44 -23.98 2.24 3.08
N GLU A 45 -23.49 1.23 3.81
CA GLU A 45 -24.16 -0.07 3.96
C GLU A 45 -24.85 -0.15 5.33
N LYS A 46 -26.13 -0.53 5.30
CA LYS A 46 -26.92 -0.79 6.51
C LYS A 46 -26.51 -2.14 7.11
N ILE A 47 -26.15 -2.14 8.40
CA ILE A 47 -25.82 -3.36 9.15
C ILE A 47 -27.03 -3.84 9.94
N GLU A 48 -27.60 -2.96 10.78
CA GLU A 48 -28.70 -3.29 11.68
C GLU A 48 -29.71 -2.14 11.69
N GLU A 49 -30.99 -2.50 11.80
CA GLU A 49 -32.08 -1.57 11.99
C GLU A 49 -33.03 -2.11 13.04
N GLU A 50 -33.42 -1.27 13.95
CA GLU A 50 -34.41 -1.53 14.97
C GLU A 50 -35.44 -0.39 14.96
N GLU A 51 -36.69 -0.74 14.74
CA GLU A 51 -37.80 0.19 14.80
C GLU A 51 -38.34 0.27 16.25
N ILE A 52 -38.39 1.49 16.78
CA ILE A 52 -38.91 1.76 18.12
C ILE A 52 -40.11 2.68 18.01
N VAL A 53 -41.17 2.39 18.72
CA VAL A 53 -42.36 3.23 18.76
C VAL A 53 -42.22 4.31 19.83
N ASP A 54 -42.30 5.58 19.45
CA ASP A 54 -42.38 6.69 20.41
C ASP A 54 -43.74 6.70 21.10
N GLU A 55 -43.78 6.22 22.35
CA GLU A 55 -45.00 6.16 23.16
C GLU A 55 -45.66 7.54 23.37
N LYS A 56 -44.87 8.63 23.35
CA LYS A 56 -45.40 9.99 23.52
C LYS A 56 -46.15 10.44 22.29
N VAL A 57 -45.57 10.24 21.09
CA VAL A 57 -46.21 10.59 19.83
C VAL A 57 -47.42 9.70 19.57
N LYS A 58 -47.32 8.41 19.88
CA LYS A 58 -48.43 7.46 19.83
C LYS A 58 -49.58 7.89 20.70
N GLY A 59 -49.33 8.20 21.99
CA GLY A 59 -50.35 8.67 22.91
C GLY A 59 -50.99 10.00 22.49
N GLN A 60 -50.22 10.93 21.91
CA GLN A 60 -50.78 12.16 21.35
C GLN A 60 -51.65 11.90 20.12
N ASN A 61 -51.23 11.03 19.25
CA ASN A 61 -51.99 10.64 18.06
C ASN A 61 -53.31 9.97 18.45
N GLU A 62 -53.31 9.06 19.46
CA GLU A 62 -54.51 8.41 19.97
C GLU A 62 -55.50 9.44 20.53
N LEU A 63 -55.06 10.42 21.30
CA LEU A 63 -55.92 11.50 21.82
C LEU A 63 -56.49 12.40 20.69
N ILE A 64 -55.72 12.66 19.63
CA ILE A 64 -56.21 13.46 18.49
C ILE A 64 -57.23 12.66 17.68
N ILE A 65 -57.02 11.34 17.47
CA ILE A 65 -57.94 10.45 16.78
C ILE A 65 -59.24 10.33 17.56
N GLU A 66 -59.19 10.14 18.90
CA GLU A 66 -60.38 10.04 19.75
C GLU A 66 -61.23 11.32 19.69
N LYS A 67 -60.58 12.49 19.74
CA LYS A 67 -61.29 13.77 19.60
C LYS A 67 -61.85 13.99 18.16
N ALA A 68 -61.12 13.52 17.16
CA ALA A 68 -61.61 13.60 15.78
C ALA A 68 -62.77 12.68 15.51
N GLU A 69 -62.79 11.49 16.08
CA GLU A 69 -63.95 10.54 16.01
C GLU A 69 -65.19 11.02 16.71
N GLU A 70 -65.05 11.83 17.80
CA GLU A 70 -66.19 12.53 18.45
C GLU A 70 -66.77 13.67 17.61
N THR A 71 -65.95 14.32 16.75
CA THR A 71 -66.33 15.59 16.10
C THR A 71 -66.65 15.39 14.62
N ILE A 72 -66.08 14.42 13.96
CA ILE A 72 -66.18 14.18 12.50
C ILE A 72 -67.05 12.97 12.22
N VAL A 73 -68.19 13.22 11.53
CA VAL A 73 -69.15 12.16 11.16
C VAL A 73 -68.80 11.51 9.80
N ASP A 74 -67.95 12.14 9.00
CA ASP A 74 -67.60 11.65 7.66
C ASP A 74 -66.31 10.80 7.69
N PRO A 75 -66.37 9.49 7.32
CA PRO A 75 -65.20 8.58 7.36
C PRO A 75 -64.08 9.05 6.44
N ALA A 76 -64.36 9.71 5.32
CA ALA A 76 -63.32 10.20 4.41
C ALA A 76 -62.47 11.33 5.02
N GLN A 77 -63.06 12.21 5.84
CA GLN A 77 -62.35 13.29 6.54
C GLN A 77 -61.50 12.72 7.68
N LEU A 78 -61.92 11.64 8.29
CA LEU A 78 -61.20 10.95 9.38
C LEU A 78 -59.91 10.27 8.87
N GLU A 79 -59.95 9.69 7.65
CA GLU A 79 -58.77 9.16 6.99
C GLU A 79 -57.74 10.26 6.66
N ILE A 80 -58.21 11.42 6.23
CA ILE A 80 -57.30 12.56 5.97
C ILE A 80 -56.60 13.00 7.25
N VAL A 81 -57.32 13.07 8.38
CA VAL A 81 -56.71 13.44 9.68
C VAL A 81 -55.68 12.37 10.09
N LYS A 82 -55.99 11.08 9.95
CA LYS A 82 -55.06 9.99 10.24
C LYS A 82 -53.78 10.05 9.39
N SER A 83 -53.92 10.44 8.12
CA SER A 83 -52.75 10.57 7.21
C SER A 83 -51.89 11.79 7.48
N GLN A 84 -52.38 12.79 8.18
CA GLN A 84 -51.62 14.00 8.56
C GLN A 84 -50.93 13.91 9.93
N LEU A 85 -51.19 12.83 10.70
CA LEU A 85 -50.53 12.63 11.99
C LEU A 85 -49.09 12.21 11.81
N PRO A 86 -48.16 12.72 12.65
CA PRO A 86 -46.75 12.32 12.59
C PRO A 86 -46.60 10.83 12.85
N ASN A 87 -45.72 10.17 12.09
CA ASN A 87 -45.44 8.76 12.27
C ASN A 87 -44.75 8.51 13.62
N PRO A 88 -45.29 7.64 14.49
CA PRO A 88 -44.72 7.35 15.81
C PRO A 88 -43.51 6.40 15.74
N ILE A 89 -43.05 6.02 14.55
CA ILE A 89 -41.92 5.08 14.38
C ILE A 89 -40.63 5.88 14.38
N LEU A 90 -39.71 5.48 15.24
CA LEU A 90 -38.35 5.95 15.29
C LEU A 90 -37.40 4.81 14.88
N HIS A 91 -36.41 5.16 14.08
CA HIS A 91 -35.42 4.21 13.60
C HIS A 91 -34.11 4.34 14.38
N ASN A 92 -33.66 3.23 14.94
CA ASN A 92 -32.27 3.08 15.41
C ASN A 92 -31.53 2.27 14.36
N CYS A 93 -30.48 2.84 13.78
CA CYS A 93 -29.72 2.12 12.77
C CYS A 93 -28.22 2.20 13.05
N THR A 94 -27.54 1.10 12.75
CA THR A 94 -26.07 1.04 12.70
C THR A 94 -25.68 0.95 11.24
N LEU A 95 -24.93 1.95 10.79
CA LEU A 95 -24.48 2.09 9.43
C LEU A 95 -22.99 1.85 9.35
N LYS A 96 -22.58 1.18 8.30
CA LYS A 96 -21.17 0.99 7.92
C LYS A 96 -20.86 1.98 6.81
N ARG A 97 -20.00 2.93 7.11
CA ARG A 97 -19.53 3.91 6.13
C ARG A 97 -18.14 3.55 5.68
N THR A 98 -17.98 3.32 4.38
CA THR A 98 -16.67 3.07 3.78
C THR A 98 -16.09 4.37 3.26
N ILE A 99 -15.09 4.90 3.96
CA ILE A 99 -14.42 6.14 3.56
C ILE A 99 -13.14 5.76 2.80
N LYS A 100 -13.09 6.09 1.52
CA LYS A 100 -11.88 5.96 0.69
C LYS A 100 -10.99 7.16 0.94
N LYS A 101 -9.86 6.94 1.60
CA LYS A 101 -8.86 7.97 1.86
C LYS A 101 -7.60 7.67 1.09
N GLY A 102 -7.38 8.43 0.04
CA GLY A 102 -6.15 8.34 -0.73
C GLY A 102 -5.05 9.22 -0.14
N MET A 103 -3.83 8.71 -0.12
CA MET A 103 -2.64 9.47 0.24
C MET A 103 -1.47 9.16 -0.68
N ILE A 104 -0.65 10.17 -0.93
CA ILE A 104 0.62 9.98 -1.63
C ILE A 104 1.61 9.35 -0.65
N LYS A 105 2.13 8.18 -1.00
CA LYS A 105 3.22 7.51 -0.27
C LYS A 105 4.53 7.69 -1.02
N VAL A 106 5.60 7.91 -0.23
CA VAL A 106 6.98 7.98 -0.72
C VAL A 106 7.79 6.96 0.06
N GLU A 107 8.31 5.96 -0.62
CA GLU A 107 9.10 4.89 -0.04
C GLU A 107 10.52 4.89 -0.58
N SER A 108 11.48 4.60 0.30
CA SER A 108 12.88 4.43 -0.08
C SER A 108 13.11 2.99 -0.48
N ILE A 109 13.60 2.79 -1.70
CA ILE A 109 13.92 1.46 -2.24
C ILE A 109 15.41 1.22 -2.05
N THR A 110 15.78 0.02 -1.64
CA THR A 110 17.19 -0.36 -1.56
C THR A 110 17.76 -0.57 -2.96
N PRO A 111 19.01 -0.19 -3.21
CA PRO A 111 19.62 -0.32 -4.55
C PRO A 111 19.61 -1.75 -5.10
N GLU A 112 19.64 -2.77 -4.23
CA GLU A 112 19.55 -4.18 -4.65
C GLU A 112 18.15 -4.58 -5.14
N GLU A 113 17.12 -3.87 -4.70
CA GLU A 113 15.74 -4.14 -5.08
C GLU A 113 15.36 -3.47 -6.39
N PHE A 114 16.13 -2.45 -6.80
CA PHE A 114 15.86 -1.69 -8.01
C PHE A 114 16.61 -2.28 -9.21
N LEU A 115 15.88 -2.57 -10.26
CA LEU A 115 16.39 -3.10 -11.53
C LEU A 115 16.03 -2.13 -12.65
N ILE A 116 17.00 -1.84 -13.50
CA ILE A 116 16.81 -0.98 -14.68
C ILE A 116 17.55 -1.57 -15.87
N ASP A 117 17.06 -1.30 -17.06
CA ASP A 117 17.76 -1.68 -18.29
C ASP A 117 19.17 -1.06 -18.35
N ARG A 118 20.12 -1.87 -18.80
CA ARG A 118 21.53 -1.51 -18.84
C ARG A 118 21.83 -0.34 -19.78
N THR A 119 21.01 -0.16 -20.80
CA THR A 119 21.19 0.88 -21.84
C THR A 119 20.54 2.20 -21.45
N ALA A 120 19.68 2.22 -20.44
CA ALA A 120 18.97 3.41 -20.01
C ALA A 120 19.90 4.48 -19.42
N ILE A 121 19.64 5.74 -19.75
CA ILE A 121 20.31 6.92 -19.19
C ILE A 121 19.43 7.56 -18.11
N THR A 122 18.12 7.54 -18.33
CA THR A 122 17.11 8.05 -17.38
C THR A 122 16.03 6.99 -17.13
N ILE A 123 15.27 7.14 -16.06
CA ILE A 123 14.15 6.20 -15.76
C ILE A 123 13.09 6.33 -16.85
N ASP A 124 12.77 7.56 -17.28
CA ASP A 124 11.70 7.82 -18.24
C ASP A 124 11.98 7.25 -19.65
N GLU A 125 13.26 7.12 -20.02
CA GLU A 125 13.68 6.55 -21.31
C GLU A 125 13.90 5.03 -21.25
N ALA A 126 13.88 4.44 -20.06
CA ALA A 126 14.12 3.03 -19.88
C ALA A 126 13.00 2.18 -20.49
N ASP A 127 13.38 1.12 -21.23
CA ASP A 127 12.43 0.14 -21.74
C ASP A 127 11.95 -0.84 -20.66
N PHE A 128 12.76 -1.01 -19.62
CA PHE A 128 12.48 -1.89 -18.50
C PHE A 128 12.96 -1.28 -17.20
N VAL A 129 12.05 -1.19 -16.23
CA VAL A 129 12.36 -0.88 -14.82
C VAL A 129 11.58 -1.84 -13.94
N ALA A 130 12.19 -2.36 -12.89
CA ALA A 130 11.49 -3.22 -11.95
C ALA A 130 11.94 -3.01 -10.51
N GLN A 131 11.03 -3.32 -9.60
CA GLN A 131 11.31 -3.44 -8.18
C GLN A 131 11.14 -4.89 -7.75
N ARG A 132 12.11 -5.41 -7.02
CA ARG A 132 12.09 -6.73 -6.42
C ARG A 132 11.66 -6.61 -4.97
N VAL A 133 10.56 -7.26 -4.60
CA VAL A 133 9.99 -7.18 -3.25
C VAL A 133 9.74 -8.59 -2.71
N TYR A 134 10.00 -8.78 -1.42
CA TYR A 134 9.63 -10.00 -0.71
C TYR A 134 8.35 -9.76 0.08
N MET A 135 7.29 -10.47 -0.25
CA MET A 135 6.00 -10.41 0.44
C MET A 135 5.61 -11.78 0.97
N THR A 136 4.83 -11.79 2.05
CA THR A 136 4.22 -13.03 2.55
C THR A 136 3.00 -13.42 1.70
N ARG A 137 2.65 -14.72 1.69
CA ARG A 137 1.44 -15.19 0.99
C ARG A 137 0.19 -14.45 1.49
N SER A 138 0.11 -14.22 2.80
CA SER A 138 -1.01 -13.50 3.41
C SER A 138 -1.14 -12.07 2.89
N GLU A 139 -0.02 -11.35 2.72
CA GLU A 139 -0.03 -9.98 2.16
C GLU A 139 -0.49 -9.99 0.70
N ILE A 140 -0.06 -10.97 -0.11
CA ILE A 140 -0.47 -11.08 -1.52
C ILE A 140 -1.97 -11.36 -1.64
N ILE A 141 -2.53 -12.22 -0.78
CA ILE A 141 -3.98 -12.49 -0.72
C ILE A 141 -4.74 -11.22 -0.30
N GLN A 142 -4.21 -10.45 0.67
CA GLN A 142 -4.83 -9.18 1.08
C GLN A 142 -4.83 -8.11 -0.03
N MET A 143 -3.91 -8.20 -1.00
CA MET A 143 -3.92 -7.36 -2.21
C MET A 143 -5.04 -7.75 -3.19
N GLY A 144 -5.78 -8.81 -2.92
CA GLY A 144 -6.93 -9.24 -3.72
C GLY A 144 -6.65 -10.34 -4.76
N PHE A 145 -5.47 -10.98 -4.71
CA PHE A 145 -5.16 -12.11 -5.58
C PHE A 145 -5.81 -13.41 -5.08
N ASP A 146 -6.13 -14.31 -5.99
CA ASP A 146 -6.78 -15.58 -5.67
C ASP A 146 -5.88 -16.46 -4.80
N GLU A 147 -6.46 -17.00 -3.72
CA GLU A 147 -5.76 -17.85 -2.76
C GLU A 147 -5.16 -19.10 -3.41
N GLU A 148 -5.90 -19.75 -4.35
CA GLU A 148 -5.42 -20.93 -5.03
C GLU A 148 -4.16 -20.67 -5.86
N ASP A 149 -4.11 -19.55 -6.57
CA ASP A 149 -2.97 -19.17 -7.39
C ASP A 149 -1.78 -18.77 -6.51
N VAL A 150 -2.01 -18.03 -5.42
CA VAL A 150 -0.97 -17.66 -4.45
C VAL A 150 -0.36 -18.90 -3.76
N MET A 151 -1.19 -19.92 -3.46
CA MET A 151 -0.68 -21.15 -2.84
C MET A 151 0.17 -22.03 -3.78
N ARG A 152 0.04 -21.84 -5.10
CA ARG A 152 0.88 -22.52 -6.12
C ARG A 152 2.24 -21.87 -6.32
N LEU A 153 2.42 -20.61 -5.87
CA LEU A 153 3.66 -19.89 -6.06
C LEU A 153 4.82 -20.55 -5.30
N PRO A 154 6.01 -20.58 -5.89
CA PRO A 154 7.18 -21.12 -5.20
C PRO A 154 7.62 -20.19 -4.09
N GLY A 155 7.70 -20.70 -2.87
CA GLY A 155 8.30 -20.00 -1.74
C GLY A 155 9.80 -19.76 -1.96
N VAL A 156 10.30 -18.63 -1.55
CA VAL A 156 11.72 -18.33 -1.63
C VAL A 156 12.44 -18.98 -0.46
N GLN A 157 13.24 -19.98 -0.74
CA GLN A 157 14.31 -20.34 0.17
C GLN A 157 15.32 -19.21 0.13
N ILE A 158 15.51 -18.52 1.26
CA ILE A 158 16.50 -17.45 1.38
C ILE A 158 17.85 -18.02 0.97
N SER A 159 18.23 -17.75 -0.26
CA SER A 159 19.52 -18.20 -0.77
C SER A 159 20.61 -17.43 -0.03
N ILE A 160 21.54 -18.17 0.56
CA ILE A 160 22.76 -17.66 1.22
C ILE A 160 23.62 -16.81 0.25
N PHE A 161 23.22 -16.72 -1.02
CA PHE A 161 23.97 -16.06 -2.09
C PHE A 161 23.72 -14.55 -2.24
N ASN A 162 22.80 -13.95 -1.51
CA ASN A 162 22.65 -12.48 -1.49
C ASN A 162 23.69 -11.86 -0.53
N THR A 163 24.93 -11.83 -0.98
CA THR A 163 26.10 -11.34 -0.23
C THR A 163 25.92 -9.89 0.23
N GLU A 164 25.26 -9.08 -0.59
CA GLU A 164 25.02 -7.66 -0.31
C GLU A 164 23.99 -7.47 0.81
N GLN A 165 22.89 -8.18 0.77
CA GLN A 165 21.92 -8.21 1.88
C GLN A 165 22.56 -8.72 3.17
N MET A 166 23.38 -9.76 3.09
CA MET A 166 24.13 -10.29 4.22
C MET A 166 25.06 -9.24 4.83
N VAL A 167 25.76 -8.46 4.01
CA VAL A 167 26.68 -7.41 4.48
C VAL A 167 25.95 -6.27 5.15
N ARG A 168 24.81 -5.84 4.62
CA ARG A 168 23.97 -4.80 5.24
C ARG A 168 23.40 -5.25 6.58
N GLN A 169 23.00 -6.50 6.67
CA GLN A 169 22.38 -7.09 7.85
C GLN A 169 23.39 -7.55 8.89
N ARG A 170 24.68 -7.74 8.55
CA ARG A 170 25.75 -8.17 9.46
C ARG A 170 26.00 -7.25 10.68
N GLY A 171 25.38 -6.07 10.73
CA GLY A 171 25.42 -5.22 11.92
C GLY A 171 24.40 -5.55 13.00
N ILE A 172 23.49 -6.47 12.73
CA ILE A 172 22.41 -6.90 13.62
C ILE A 172 22.47 -8.41 13.71
N ASP A 173 22.75 -8.92 14.87
CA ASP A 173 22.89 -10.32 15.31
C ASP A 173 22.46 -11.44 14.35
N SER A 174 23.32 -12.47 14.33
CA SER A 174 23.17 -13.78 13.68
C SER A 174 21.73 -14.18 13.36
N PHE A 175 21.41 -14.21 12.06
CA PHE A 175 20.10 -14.68 11.62
C PHE A 175 19.89 -16.15 11.94
N PRO A 176 18.87 -16.51 12.70
CA PRO A 176 18.22 -17.77 12.46
C PRO A 176 17.49 -17.63 11.12
N ILE A 177 17.84 -18.44 10.14
CA ILE A 177 17.00 -18.72 8.98
C ILE A 177 15.80 -19.48 9.56
N GLU A 178 14.83 -18.73 10.08
CA GLU A 178 13.57 -19.33 10.50
C GLU A 178 12.84 -19.72 9.22
N VAL A 179 12.84 -20.99 8.94
CA VAL A 179 11.93 -21.55 7.95
C VAL A 179 10.54 -21.38 8.55
N PRO A 180 9.68 -20.58 7.94
CA PRO A 180 8.35 -20.34 8.49
C PRO A 180 7.60 -21.67 8.62
N THR A 181 7.08 -21.94 9.80
CA THR A 181 6.33 -23.17 10.09
C THR A 181 4.95 -23.13 9.43
N ASP A 182 4.44 -21.92 9.17
CA ASP A 182 3.15 -21.68 8.54
C ASP A 182 3.35 -21.21 7.09
N LYS A 183 2.60 -21.82 6.17
CA LYS A 183 2.61 -21.45 4.76
C LYS A 183 2.14 -20.02 4.49
N SER A 184 1.27 -19.48 5.32
CA SER A 184 0.75 -18.10 5.16
C SER A 184 1.84 -17.04 5.34
N THR A 185 2.84 -17.33 6.19
CA THR A 185 3.99 -16.46 6.48
C THR A 185 5.20 -16.72 5.57
N GLU A 186 5.10 -17.70 4.67
CA GLU A 186 6.16 -18.00 3.70
C GLU A 186 6.33 -16.80 2.75
N ARG A 187 7.60 -16.37 2.58
CA ARG A 187 7.91 -15.24 1.70
C ARG A 187 8.02 -15.68 0.24
N ILE A 188 7.42 -14.87 -0.62
CA ILE A 188 7.47 -15.02 -2.07
C ILE A 188 8.22 -13.84 -2.64
N LEU A 189 9.06 -14.11 -3.64
CA LEU A 189 9.73 -13.04 -4.39
C LEU A 189 8.80 -12.55 -5.49
N LEU A 190 8.46 -11.26 -5.43
CA LEU A 190 7.67 -10.55 -6.43
C LEU A 190 8.57 -9.58 -7.19
N TYR A 191 8.28 -9.44 -8.48
CA TYR A 191 8.85 -8.40 -9.32
C TYR A 191 7.71 -7.53 -9.84
N GLU A 192 7.73 -6.27 -9.48
CA GLU A 192 6.87 -5.25 -10.04
C GLU A 192 7.62 -4.60 -11.20
N CYS A 193 7.26 -5.01 -12.42
CA CYS A 193 7.95 -4.64 -13.64
C CYS A 193 7.17 -3.58 -14.40
N TYR A 194 7.88 -2.58 -14.91
CA TYR A 194 7.37 -1.58 -15.83
C TYR A 194 8.12 -1.77 -17.13
N VAL A 195 7.40 -2.18 -18.17
CA VAL A 195 7.98 -2.60 -19.46
C VAL A 195 7.29 -1.88 -20.59
N ARG A 196 8.09 -1.40 -21.56
CA ARG A 196 7.58 -0.88 -22.83
C ARG A 196 7.58 -2.00 -23.86
N TYR A 197 6.39 -2.43 -24.27
CA TYR A 197 6.29 -3.40 -25.35
C TYR A 197 4.93 -3.29 -26.06
N ASP A 198 4.91 -3.73 -27.33
CA ASP A 198 3.71 -3.75 -28.15
C ASP A 198 2.82 -4.94 -27.73
N TYR A 199 1.75 -4.64 -26.96
CA TYR A 199 0.84 -5.66 -26.43
C TYR A 199 -0.24 -6.04 -27.43
N ASP A 200 -0.81 -5.07 -28.12
CA ASP A 200 -1.90 -5.26 -29.09
C ASP A 200 -1.41 -5.53 -30.52
N LYS A 201 -0.10 -5.46 -30.75
CA LYS A 201 0.58 -5.69 -32.03
C LYS A 201 0.23 -4.65 -33.11
N ASP A 202 0.02 -3.41 -32.69
CA ASP A 202 -0.21 -2.27 -33.58
C ASP A 202 1.09 -1.63 -34.09
N GLY A 203 2.24 -2.03 -33.56
CA GLY A 203 3.57 -1.52 -33.88
C GLY A 203 4.03 -0.36 -32.99
N VAL A 204 3.26 0.00 -31.96
CA VAL A 204 3.59 1.04 -30.98
C VAL A 204 3.80 0.37 -29.61
N ALA A 205 4.93 0.66 -28.95
CA ALA A 205 5.20 0.12 -27.63
C ALA A 205 4.46 0.90 -26.55
N GLU A 206 3.66 0.21 -25.74
CA GLU A 206 2.94 0.73 -24.61
C GLU A 206 3.69 0.48 -23.30
N LEU A 207 3.54 1.39 -22.34
CA LEU A 207 4.03 1.16 -20.98
C LEU A 207 3.03 0.30 -20.22
N ARG A 208 3.49 -0.85 -19.71
CA ARG A 208 2.66 -1.76 -18.93
C ARG A 208 3.31 -2.08 -17.60
N LYS A 209 2.45 -2.15 -16.57
CA LYS A 209 2.80 -2.64 -15.24
C LYS A 209 2.52 -4.14 -15.22
N ILE A 210 3.52 -4.95 -14.94
CA ILE A 210 3.42 -6.40 -14.85
C ILE A 210 3.92 -6.84 -13.49
N LEU A 211 3.06 -7.48 -12.70
CA LEU A 211 3.44 -8.09 -11.44
C LEU A 211 3.69 -9.57 -11.68
N THR A 212 4.94 -10.00 -11.42
CA THR A 212 5.33 -11.41 -11.56
C THR A 212 5.82 -11.96 -10.24
N ALA A 213 5.66 -13.27 -10.07
CA ALA A 213 6.10 -13.98 -8.88
C ALA A 213 7.06 -15.12 -9.23
N GLY A 214 7.88 -15.48 -8.24
CA GLY A 214 8.85 -16.56 -8.33
C GLY A 214 10.24 -16.10 -8.72
N THR A 215 11.25 -16.95 -8.51
CA THR A 215 12.66 -16.63 -8.77
C THR A 215 12.95 -16.32 -10.22
N ASP A 216 12.19 -16.91 -11.14
CA ASP A 216 12.35 -16.74 -12.60
C ASP A 216 11.29 -15.79 -13.20
N GLY A 217 10.41 -15.18 -12.38
CA GLY A 217 9.32 -14.32 -12.85
C GLY A 217 8.31 -15.05 -13.74
N SER A 218 8.18 -16.37 -13.61
CA SER A 218 7.36 -17.18 -14.52
C SER A 218 5.86 -17.08 -14.28
N PHE A 219 5.44 -16.63 -13.10
CA PHE A 219 4.04 -16.48 -12.74
C PHE A 219 3.63 -15.02 -12.86
N ILE A 220 2.76 -14.71 -13.82
CA ILE A 220 2.21 -13.37 -14.00
C ILE A 220 0.93 -13.28 -13.16
N LEU A 221 0.92 -12.38 -12.18
CA LEU A 221 -0.22 -12.10 -11.31
C LEU A 221 -1.09 -10.98 -11.86
N GLU A 222 -0.48 -9.93 -12.42
CA GLU A 222 -1.17 -8.75 -12.95
C GLU A 222 -0.48 -8.27 -14.21
N ASN A 223 -1.27 -7.75 -15.18
CA ASN A 223 -0.78 -7.05 -16.34
C ASN A 223 -1.76 -5.92 -16.67
N SER A 224 -1.40 -4.70 -16.33
CA SER A 224 -2.22 -3.50 -16.48
C SER A 224 -1.50 -2.41 -17.28
N PRO A 225 -2.21 -1.59 -18.07
CA PRO A 225 -1.61 -0.42 -18.70
C PRO A 225 -1.21 0.60 -17.64
N CYS A 226 -0.14 1.34 -17.88
CA CYS A 226 0.38 2.35 -16.98
C CYS A 226 0.86 3.57 -17.75
N ASP A 227 0.61 4.77 -17.23
CA ASP A 227 1.02 6.01 -17.91
C ASP A 227 2.45 6.44 -17.54
N THR A 228 2.87 6.18 -16.29
CA THR A 228 4.17 6.64 -15.76
C THR A 228 4.81 5.61 -14.85
N MET A 229 6.14 5.62 -14.80
CA MET A 229 6.90 4.81 -13.85
C MET A 229 6.99 5.53 -12.49
N PRO A 230 6.61 4.91 -11.37
CA PRO A 230 6.55 5.55 -10.06
C PRO A 230 7.91 5.68 -9.37
N PHE A 231 9.00 5.65 -10.10
CA PHE A 231 10.34 5.65 -9.54
C PHE A 231 11.06 6.98 -9.78
N VAL A 232 11.85 7.37 -8.79
CA VAL A 232 12.74 8.55 -8.86
C VAL A 232 14.13 8.15 -8.40
N SER A 233 15.16 8.53 -9.16
CA SER A 233 16.55 8.32 -8.79
C SER A 233 17.22 9.63 -8.37
N VAL A 234 18.08 9.54 -7.34
CA VAL A 234 18.90 10.65 -6.85
C VAL A 234 20.38 10.26 -6.97
N THR A 235 21.12 11.00 -7.79
CA THR A 235 22.53 10.75 -8.07
C THR A 235 23.36 11.92 -7.55
N PRO A 236 24.17 11.75 -6.48
CA PRO A 236 24.96 12.85 -5.88
C PRO A 236 26.04 13.41 -6.80
N VAL A 237 26.74 12.52 -7.52
CA VAL A 237 27.79 12.88 -8.46
C VAL A 237 27.46 12.24 -9.80
N PRO A 238 26.71 12.96 -10.68
CA PRO A 238 26.30 12.41 -11.96
C PRO A 238 27.49 12.27 -12.91
N LEU A 239 27.46 11.22 -13.72
CA LEU A 239 28.36 11.04 -14.84
C LEU A 239 27.59 11.33 -16.14
N PRO A 240 28.20 12.05 -17.09
CA PRO A 240 27.56 12.32 -18.37
C PRO A 240 27.19 11.02 -19.10
N HIS A 241 25.97 10.97 -19.63
CA HIS A 241 25.43 9.86 -20.43
C HIS A 241 25.41 8.49 -19.73
N ARG A 242 25.29 8.48 -18.39
CA ARG A 242 25.16 7.26 -17.59
C ARG A 242 24.10 7.40 -16.52
N PHE A 243 23.36 6.37 -16.31
CA PHE A 243 22.36 6.30 -15.24
C PHE A 243 23.01 6.29 -13.85
N TYR A 244 24.03 5.46 -13.67
CA TYR A 244 24.76 5.38 -12.41
C TYR A 244 25.88 6.41 -12.34
N GLY A 245 25.88 7.20 -11.29
CA GLY A 245 26.92 8.16 -11.00
C GLY A 245 28.12 7.57 -10.27
N ARG A 246 28.85 8.42 -9.56
CA ARG A 246 29.91 8.03 -8.62
C ARG A 246 29.44 8.20 -7.19
N SER A 247 29.87 7.30 -6.32
CA SER A 247 29.67 7.44 -4.89
C SER A 247 30.76 8.34 -4.26
N ILE A 248 30.44 8.95 -3.14
CA ILE A 248 31.46 9.67 -2.35
C ILE A 248 32.47 8.67 -1.80
N ALA A 249 32.06 7.45 -1.49
CA ALA A 249 32.95 6.38 -1.06
C ALA A 249 34.06 6.10 -2.09
N GLU A 250 33.71 5.98 -3.38
CA GLU A 250 34.71 5.82 -4.47
C GLU A 250 35.68 7.00 -4.56
N LEU A 251 35.21 8.23 -4.33
CA LEU A 251 36.08 9.42 -4.41
C LEU A 251 37.08 9.50 -3.23
N VAL A 252 36.75 8.93 -2.09
CA VAL A 252 37.57 9.01 -0.86
C VAL A 252 38.43 7.75 -0.66
N GLU A 253 38.12 6.65 -1.38
CA GLU A 253 38.79 5.35 -1.20
C GLU A 253 40.30 5.43 -1.29
N ASP A 254 40.85 6.05 -2.34
CA ASP A 254 42.27 6.18 -2.55
C ASP A 254 42.95 6.97 -1.43
N ILE A 255 42.30 8.04 -0.96
CA ILE A 255 42.79 8.86 0.17
C ILE A 255 42.80 8.05 1.45
N GLN A 256 41.76 7.24 1.69
CA GLN A 256 41.64 6.38 2.85
C GLN A 256 42.72 5.29 2.86
N LEU A 257 43.03 4.69 1.70
CA LEU A 257 44.10 3.71 1.53
C LEU A 257 45.48 4.34 1.84
N MET A 258 45.77 5.52 1.26
CA MET A 258 47.00 6.26 1.54
C MET A 258 47.15 6.60 3.04
N LYS A 259 46.10 7.13 3.65
CA LYS A 259 46.10 7.44 5.09
C LYS A 259 46.36 6.19 5.94
N SER A 260 45.75 5.07 5.63
CA SER A 260 45.92 3.80 6.33
C SER A 260 47.36 3.26 6.21
N THR A 261 47.97 3.41 5.03
CA THR A 261 49.33 2.98 4.76
C THR A 261 50.35 3.83 5.54
N VAL A 262 50.19 5.16 5.53
CA VAL A 262 51.03 6.08 6.29
C VAL A 262 50.92 5.83 7.79
N MET A 263 49.72 5.61 8.30
CA MET A 263 49.50 5.32 9.71
C MET A 263 50.17 4.00 10.13
N ARG A 264 50.07 2.95 9.31
CA ARG A 264 50.78 1.67 9.57
C ARG A 264 52.29 1.87 9.62
N GLN A 265 52.89 2.56 8.62
CA GLN A 265 54.29 2.83 8.57
C GLN A 265 54.78 3.63 9.79
N LEU A 266 53.99 4.59 10.27
CA LEU A 266 54.29 5.38 11.43
C LEU A 266 54.28 4.51 12.70
N LEU A 267 53.28 3.64 12.86
CA LEU A 267 53.23 2.69 13.96
C LEU A 267 54.38 1.70 13.94
N ASP A 268 54.72 1.15 12.77
CA ASP A 268 55.86 0.25 12.60
C ASP A 268 57.16 0.90 12.99
N ASN A 269 57.40 2.15 12.56
CA ASN A 269 58.59 2.92 12.99
C ASN A 269 58.63 3.16 14.50
N MET A 270 57.50 3.47 15.13
CA MET A 270 57.42 3.62 16.58
C MET A 270 57.72 2.30 17.30
N TYR A 271 57.27 1.16 16.82
CA TYR A 271 57.56 -0.16 17.37
C TYR A 271 59.06 -0.49 17.23
N LEU A 272 59.64 -0.22 16.05
CA LEU A 272 61.06 -0.47 15.80
C LEU A 272 61.96 0.40 16.67
N THR A 273 61.59 1.68 16.87
CA THR A 273 62.40 2.60 17.72
C THR A 273 62.27 2.28 19.20
N ASN A 274 61.11 1.81 19.68
CA ASN A 274 60.88 1.44 21.07
C ASN A 274 61.47 0.06 21.46
N ASN A 275 61.58 -0.86 20.50
CA ASN A 275 62.08 -2.23 20.72
C ASN A 275 63.51 -2.41 20.21
N ASN A 276 64.36 -1.43 20.38
CA ASN A 276 65.76 -1.50 20.00
C ASN A 276 66.53 -2.41 20.98
N ARG A 277 66.35 -3.73 20.82
CA ARG A 277 67.17 -4.78 21.41
C ARG A 277 67.75 -5.68 20.33
#